data_c0ace084e2a7855e3e7f2e9ed3ec3ca8
#
_entry.id   c0ace084e2a7855e3e7f2e9ed3ec3ca8
#
_cell.length_a   1.000
_cell.length_b   1.000
_cell.length_c   1.000
_cell.angle_alpha   90.00
_cell.angle_beta   90.00
_cell.angle_gamma   90.00
#
_symmetry.space_group_name_H-M   'P 1'
#
loop_
_entity.id
_entity.type
_entity.pdbx_description
1 polymer ?
#
loop_
_entity_poly.entity_id
_entity_poly.type
_entity_poly.pdbx_seq_one_letter_code
_entity_poly.pdbx_strand_id
1 'polypeptide(L)'
;MKRIFFVLFVLAALVSCKNESFVIIQIADAQLGFDAAVKGQAPGAEYINDLSYEVGLLQKAVTAVNDKKPDAVVFTGDQVNLPADEEQWNAFNEAVSGIDPSISTLHIPGNHDVFISEGQVDATPFTSRYGTDRFVYQNKKVCVVGINSNLIKYDDSREEEQFEWMKSVLDQADEGAVKLIFCHHPFFLKDIEEEDGYFQIQKSKRKKYFDMFLEKGVDAVYAGHLHDSSEGEYMGIPMKTATSAGYQLGEAEPSYRYIVIRDGAVVQDKMLGY
;
A
#
# COMPACT_ATOMS: atom_id res chain seq x y z
N MET A 1 73.01 -16.28 20.57
CA MET A 1 71.67 -16.70 20.17
C MET A 1 70.73 -15.50 20.28
N LYS A 2 70.36 -14.86 19.15
CA LYS A 2 69.42 -13.74 19.10
C LYS A 2 67.99 -14.30 18.91
N ARG A 3 67.10 -14.07 19.88
CA ARG A 3 65.69 -14.45 19.77
C ARG A 3 64.95 -13.35 19.02
N ILE A 4 64.42 -13.68 17.85
CA ILE A 4 63.55 -12.81 17.03
C ILE A 4 62.14 -13.05 17.52
N PHE A 5 61.48 -11.99 18.10
CA PHE A 5 60.04 -11.98 18.42
C PHE A 5 59.28 -11.56 17.16
N PHE A 6 58.48 -12.48 16.62
CA PHE A 6 57.49 -12.16 15.60
C PHE A 6 56.21 -11.62 16.30
N VAL A 7 55.96 -10.35 16.10
CA VAL A 7 54.65 -9.75 16.51
C VAL A 7 53.68 -9.95 15.36
N LEU A 8 52.69 -10.85 15.58
CA LEU A 8 51.59 -11.04 14.65
C LEU A 8 50.59 -9.91 14.81
N PHE A 9 50.54 -8.97 13.88
CA PHE A 9 49.44 -8.00 13.80
C PHE A 9 48.21 -8.68 13.21
N VAL A 10 47.23 -9.03 14.05
CA VAL A 10 45.87 -9.42 13.60
C VAL A 10 45.14 -8.14 13.22
N LEU A 11 45.08 -7.87 11.93
CA LEU A 11 44.14 -6.86 11.39
C LEU A 11 42.73 -7.40 11.54
N ALA A 12 42.01 -6.99 12.60
CA ALA A 12 40.57 -7.16 12.66
C ALA A 12 39.92 -6.24 11.62
N ALA A 13 39.57 -6.81 10.46
CA ALA A 13 38.71 -6.14 9.51
C ALA A 13 37.36 -5.94 10.18
N LEU A 14 37.10 -4.74 10.65
CA LEU A 14 35.74 -4.29 11.00
C LEU A 14 34.95 -4.30 9.69
N VAL A 15 34.30 -5.39 9.40
CA VAL A 15 33.21 -5.41 8.42
C VAL A 15 32.13 -4.51 9.02
N SER A 16 32.12 -3.25 8.60
CA SER A 16 30.98 -2.36 8.81
C SER A 16 29.81 -2.98 8.05
N CYS A 17 28.99 -3.78 8.73
CA CYS A 17 27.65 -4.04 8.28
C CYS A 17 26.97 -2.68 8.24
N LYS A 18 26.94 -2.02 7.07
CA LYS A 18 25.96 -0.96 6.83
C LYS A 18 24.62 -1.64 7.03
N ASN A 19 23.92 -1.29 8.13
CA ASN A 19 22.53 -1.63 8.32
C ASN A 19 21.76 -0.90 7.22
N GLU A 20 21.64 -1.55 6.06
CA GLU A 20 20.91 -1.01 4.93
C GLU A 20 19.43 -0.98 5.31
N SER A 21 18.85 0.22 5.32
CA SER A 21 17.41 0.38 5.48
C SER A 21 16.67 -0.21 4.27
N PHE A 22 15.46 -0.66 4.48
CA PHE A 22 14.50 -0.98 3.42
C PHE A 22 13.44 0.13 3.39
N VAL A 23 13.22 0.70 2.23
CA VAL A 23 12.35 1.86 2.06
C VAL A 23 11.15 1.49 1.20
N ILE A 24 9.94 1.80 1.69
CA ILE A 24 8.70 1.66 0.95
C ILE A 24 8.06 3.03 0.77
N ILE A 25 7.53 3.29 -0.42
CA ILE A 25 6.60 4.39 -0.66
C ILE A 25 5.22 3.78 -0.91
N GLN A 26 4.21 4.24 -0.17
CA GLN A 26 2.80 3.95 -0.44
C GLN A 26 2.19 5.13 -1.22
N ILE A 27 1.56 4.82 -2.34
CA ILE A 27 0.74 5.72 -3.14
C ILE A 27 -0.70 5.19 -3.11
N ALA A 28 -1.64 6.03 -2.69
CA ALA A 28 -3.05 5.67 -2.58
C ALA A 28 -3.88 6.53 -3.52
N ASP A 29 -4.95 5.96 -4.06
CA ASP A 29 -6.06 6.70 -4.65
C ASP A 29 -5.63 7.73 -5.71
N ALA A 30 -4.84 7.29 -6.70
CA ALA A 30 -4.53 8.13 -7.85
C ALA A 30 -5.80 8.47 -8.65
N GLN A 31 -6.72 7.54 -8.70
CA GLN A 31 -8.13 7.58 -9.11
C GLN A 31 -8.38 8.46 -10.34
N LEU A 32 -7.65 8.16 -11.44
CA LEU A 32 -7.73 8.91 -12.69
C LEU A 32 -9.18 8.97 -13.20
N GLY A 33 -9.67 10.19 -13.45
CA GLY A 33 -11.04 10.45 -13.88
C GLY A 33 -12.01 10.82 -12.75
N PHE A 34 -11.57 10.88 -11.49
CA PHE A 34 -12.44 11.25 -10.38
C PHE A 34 -12.81 12.75 -10.40
N ASP A 35 -11.85 13.65 -10.67
CA ASP A 35 -12.12 15.09 -10.84
C ASP A 35 -13.11 15.35 -11.97
N ALA A 36 -12.94 14.66 -13.10
CA ALA A 36 -13.89 14.73 -14.21
C ALA A 36 -15.30 14.24 -13.81
N ALA A 37 -15.39 13.16 -13.03
CA ALA A 37 -16.66 12.66 -12.52
C ALA A 37 -17.33 13.65 -11.56
N VAL A 38 -16.57 14.27 -10.65
CA VAL A 38 -17.08 15.30 -9.73
C VAL A 38 -17.58 16.53 -10.50
N LYS A 39 -16.82 17.03 -11.46
CA LYS A 39 -17.22 18.16 -12.30
C LYS A 39 -18.46 17.87 -13.15
N GLY A 40 -18.58 16.65 -13.67
CA GLY A 40 -19.73 16.18 -14.45
C GLY A 40 -21.04 16.09 -13.66
N GLN A 41 -21.01 16.10 -12.32
CA GLN A 41 -22.20 16.12 -11.46
C GLN A 41 -22.82 17.52 -11.31
N ALA A 42 -22.13 18.59 -11.74
CA ALA A 42 -22.67 19.94 -11.65
C ALA A 42 -23.91 20.11 -12.57
N PRO A 43 -24.98 20.81 -12.14
CA PRO A 43 -26.17 21.02 -12.94
C PRO A 43 -25.85 21.64 -14.31
N GLY A 44 -26.18 20.91 -15.39
CA GLY A 44 -25.93 21.35 -16.76
C GLY A 44 -24.50 21.16 -17.27
N ALA A 45 -23.64 20.50 -16.50
CA ALA A 45 -22.30 20.12 -16.96
C ALA A 45 -22.39 18.94 -17.95
N GLU A 46 -21.50 18.95 -18.94
CA GLU A 46 -21.25 17.78 -19.79
C GLU A 46 -20.08 17.01 -19.19
N TYR A 47 -20.20 15.68 -19.12
CA TYR A 47 -19.09 14.82 -18.69
C TYR A 47 -18.01 14.81 -19.77
N ILE A 48 -16.83 15.27 -19.41
CA ILE A 48 -15.63 15.21 -20.23
C ILE A 48 -14.59 14.42 -19.44
N ASN A 49 -14.09 13.31 -20.00
CA ASN A 49 -13.07 12.47 -19.35
C ASN A 49 -11.70 13.17 -19.41
N ASP A 50 -11.57 14.30 -18.70
CA ASP A 50 -10.31 15.05 -18.59
C ASP A 50 -9.48 14.46 -17.44
N LEU A 51 -8.42 13.76 -17.77
CA LEU A 51 -7.52 13.08 -16.83
C LEU A 51 -6.31 13.95 -16.45
N SER A 52 -6.21 15.16 -16.99
CA SER A 52 -4.99 15.99 -16.89
C SER A 52 -4.62 16.35 -15.45
N TYR A 53 -5.62 16.49 -14.57
CA TYR A 53 -5.40 16.84 -13.18
C TYR A 53 -4.70 15.70 -12.42
N GLU A 54 -5.28 14.50 -12.40
CA GLU A 54 -4.73 13.37 -11.67
C GLU A 54 -3.44 12.83 -12.32
N VAL A 55 -3.36 12.82 -13.65
CA VAL A 55 -2.12 12.45 -14.37
C VAL A 55 -0.99 13.38 -13.98
N GLY A 56 -1.23 14.71 -13.90
CA GLY A 56 -0.21 15.67 -13.48
C GLY A 56 0.26 15.43 -12.03
N LEU A 57 -0.63 15.05 -11.13
CA LEU A 57 -0.28 14.71 -9.75
C LEU A 57 0.47 13.37 -9.66
N LEU A 58 0.01 12.34 -10.37
CA LEU A 58 0.67 11.05 -10.41
C LEU A 58 2.10 11.15 -10.99
N GLN A 59 2.32 11.97 -12.02
CA GLN A 59 3.66 12.23 -12.56
C GLN A 59 4.59 12.90 -11.54
N LYS A 60 4.06 13.80 -10.68
CA LYS A 60 4.85 14.35 -9.56
C LYS A 60 5.19 13.27 -8.53
N ALA A 61 4.22 12.39 -8.20
CA ALA A 61 4.46 11.25 -7.33
C ALA A 61 5.56 10.33 -7.88
N VAL A 62 5.51 9.99 -9.18
CA VAL A 62 6.54 9.19 -9.87
C VAL A 62 7.91 9.88 -9.83
N THR A 63 7.96 11.20 -10.03
CA THR A 63 9.19 11.97 -9.89
C THR A 63 9.75 11.86 -8.47
N ALA A 64 8.89 12.05 -7.46
CA ALA A 64 9.29 11.92 -6.05
C ALA A 64 9.78 10.50 -5.71
N VAL A 65 9.15 9.47 -6.25
CA VAL A 65 9.61 8.06 -6.12
C VAL A 65 11.01 7.90 -6.69
N ASN A 66 11.25 8.36 -7.91
CA ASN A 66 12.56 8.25 -8.56
C ASN A 66 13.67 9.01 -7.81
N ASP A 67 13.34 10.18 -7.23
CA ASP A 67 14.27 10.96 -6.42
C ASP A 67 14.59 10.27 -5.08
N LYS A 68 13.61 9.61 -4.45
CA LYS A 68 13.77 8.91 -3.16
C LYS A 68 14.44 7.54 -3.31
N LYS A 69 14.33 6.91 -4.49
CA LYS A 69 14.86 5.57 -4.78
C LYS A 69 14.50 4.54 -3.71
N PRO A 70 13.20 4.32 -3.44
CA PRO A 70 12.78 3.29 -2.50
C PRO A 70 13.11 1.89 -3.03
N ASP A 71 13.10 0.89 -2.17
CA ASP A 71 13.20 -0.52 -2.58
C ASP A 71 11.89 -1.00 -3.22
N ALA A 72 10.75 -0.46 -2.76
CA ALA A 72 9.44 -0.78 -3.31
C ALA A 72 8.48 0.41 -3.27
N VAL A 73 7.54 0.43 -4.23
CA VAL A 73 6.35 1.27 -4.23
C VAL A 73 5.13 0.38 -4.16
N VAL A 74 4.19 0.70 -3.28
CA VAL A 74 2.91 0.01 -3.13
C VAL A 74 1.78 0.95 -3.50
N PHE A 75 1.06 0.61 -4.57
CA PHE A 75 -0.20 1.27 -4.94
C PHE A 75 -1.35 0.59 -4.21
N THR A 76 -2.00 1.32 -3.32
CA THR A 76 -3.04 0.78 -2.43
C THR A 76 -4.47 0.97 -2.93
N GLY A 77 -4.66 0.80 -4.22
CA GLY A 77 -5.97 0.77 -4.85
C GLY A 77 -6.45 2.11 -5.37
N ASP A 78 -7.59 2.05 -6.05
CA ASP A 78 -8.22 3.15 -6.77
C ASP A 78 -7.22 3.84 -7.71
N GLN A 79 -6.66 3.04 -8.64
CA GLN A 79 -5.81 3.53 -9.71
C GLN A 79 -6.60 4.35 -10.71
N VAL A 80 -7.82 3.90 -11.00
CA VAL A 80 -8.77 4.54 -11.91
C VAL A 80 -10.09 4.82 -11.19
N ASN A 81 -10.93 5.67 -11.78
CA ASN A 81 -12.26 5.94 -11.27
C ASN A 81 -13.32 4.97 -11.80
N LEU A 82 -13.13 4.44 -13.01
CA LEU A 82 -14.06 3.53 -13.66
C LEU A 82 -13.33 2.27 -14.13
N PRO A 83 -13.66 1.07 -13.61
CA PRO A 83 -12.92 -0.16 -13.89
C PRO A 83 -12.98 -0.58 -15.37
N ALA A 84 -14.01 -0.16 -16.12
CA ALA A 84 -14.16 -0.44 -17.54
C ALA A 84 -13.52 0.59 -18.48
N ASP A 85 -12.97 1.69 -17.95
CA ASP A 85 -12.43 2.79 -18.75
C ASP A 85 -10.97 2.53 -19.14
N GLU A 86 -10.75 2.07 -20.38
CA GLU A 86 -9.42 1.78 -20.90
C GLU A 86 -8.53 3.04 -21.03
N GLU A 87 -9.11 4.22 -21.22
CA GLU A 87 -8.34 5.47 -21.30
C GLU A 87 -7.74 5.81 -19.94
N GLN A 88 -8.51 5.67 -18.86
CA GLN A 88 -8.02 5.87 -17.49
C GLN A 88 -6.90 4.88 -17.15
N TRP A 89 -7.08 3.59 -17.46
CA TRP A 89 -6.06 2.56 -17.24
C TRP A 89 -4.77 2.82 -18.04
N ASN A 90 -4.91 3.20 -19.31
CA ASN A 90 -3.76 3.48 -20.16
C ASN A 90 -2.99 4.70 -19.65
N ALA A 91 -3.68 5.77 -19.25
CA ALA A 91 -3.05 6.97 -18.69
C ALA A 91 -2.34 6.66 -17.35
N PHE A 92 -2.94 5.84 -16.47
CA PHE A 92 -2.32 5.40 -15.24
C PHE A 92 -1.03 4.61 -15.53
N ASN A 93 -1.11 3.58 -16.37
CA ASN A 93 0.03 2.72 -16.70
C ASN A 93 1.15 3.50 -17.40
N GLU A 94 0.82 4.44 -18.27
CA GLU A 94 1.81 5.33 -18.91
C GLU A 94 2.56 6.17 -17.87
N ALA A 95 1.85 6.81 -16.94
CA ALA A 95 2.47 7.60 -15.88
C ALA A 95 3.38 6.74 -14.98
N VAL A 96 2.90 5.57 -14.54
CA VAL A 96 3.64 4.65 -13.66
C VAL A 96 4.85 4.02 -14.38
N SER A 97 4.80 3.86 -15.71
CA SER A 97 5.94 3.36 -16.49
C SER A 97 7.20 4.24 -16.39
N GLY A 98 7.04 5.49 -15.92
CA GLY A 98 8.15 6.39 -15.61
C GLY A 98 8.92 6.07 -14.32
N ILE A 99 8.48 5.10 -13.52
CA ILE A 99 9.23 4.65 -12.33
C ILE A 99 10.47 3.87 -12.79
N ASP A 100 11.62 4.16 -12.13
CA ASP A 100 12.88 3.45 -12.40
C ASP A 100 12.65 1.92 -12.27
N PRO A 101 13.00 1.11 -13.28
CA PRO A 101 12.74 -0.33 -13.30
C PRO A 101 13.50 -1.12 -12.22
N SER A 102 14.43 -0.52 -11.51
CA SER A 102 15.08 -1.12 -10.34
C SER A 102 14.20 -1.09 -9.08
N ILE A 103 13.13 -0.28 -9.07
CA ILE A 103 12.18 -0.15 -7.97
C ILE A 103 11.05 -1.16 -8.17
N SER A 104 10.79 -2.00 -7.17
CA SER A 104 9.66 -2.94 -7.22
C SER A 104 8.33 -2.21 -7.13
N THR A 105 7.47 -2.36 -8.13
CA THR A 105 6.10 -1.81 -8.13
C THR A 105 5.09 -2.89 -7.81
N LEU A 106 4.27 -2.66 -6.78
CA LEU A 106 3.32 -3.60 -6.21
C LEU A 106 1.94 -2.96 -6.20
N HIS A 107 0.91 -3.70 -6.62
CA HIS A 107 -0.43 -3.17 -6.78
C HIS A 107 -1.47 -4.06 -6.09
N ILE A 108 -2.45 -3.43 -5.45
CA ILE A 108 -3.70 -4.07 -5.00
C ILE A 108 -4.90 -3.26 -5.53
N PRO A 109 -6.07 -3.88 -5.74
CA PRO A 109 -7.24 -3.14 -6.22
C PRO A 109 -7.93 -2.37 -5.10
N GLY A 110 -8.43 -1.18 -5.44
CA GLY A 110 -9.47 -0.49 -4.70
C GLY A 110 -10.87 -0.84 -5.23
N ASN A 111 -11.89 -0.19 -4.68
CA ASN A 111 -13.27 -0.46 -5.11
C ASN A 111 -13.60 0.15 -6.49
N HIS A 112 -12.86 1.14 -6.94
CA HIS A 112 -13.00 1.71 -8.28
C HIS A 112 -12.23 0.93 -9.37
N ASP A 113 -11.39 -0.03 -8.98
CA ASP A 113 -10.61 -0.86 -9.91
C ASP A 113 -11.32 -2.18 -10.29
N VAL A 114 -12.46 -2.48 -9.66
CA VAL A 114 -13.20 -3.74 -9.76
C VAL A 114 -14.70 -3.50 -9.97
N PHE A 115 -15.43 -4.50 -10.49
CA PHE A 115 -16.89 -4.45 -10.43
C PHE A 115 -17.39 -5.12 -9.16
N ILE A 116 -18.39 -4.48 -8.51
CA ILE A 116 -19.00 -4.98 -7.30
C ILE A 116 -20.50 -5.10 -7.53
N SER A 117 -21.06 -6.29 -7.36
CA SER A 117 -22.48 -6.57 -7.52
C SER A 117 -22.92 -7.68 -6.58
N GLU A 118 -23.96 -7.43 -5.78
CA GLU A 118 -24.61 -8.43 -4.91
C GLU A 118 -23.61 -9.22 -4.02
N GLY A 119 -22.61 -8.52 -3.45
CA GLY A 119 -21.60 -9.16 -2.59
C GLY A 119 -20.52 -9.94 -3.36
N GLN A 120 -20.49 -9.83 -4.70
CA GLN A 120 -19.46 -10.44 -5.54
C GLN A 120 -18.52 -9.36 -6.07
N VAL A 121 -17.23 -9.65 -6.05
CA VAL A 121 -16.17 -8.77 -6.54
C VAL A 121 -15.57 -9.37 -7.82
N ASP A 122 -15.84 -8.76 -8.96
CA ASP A 122 -15.14 -9.12 -10.20
C ASP A 122 -13.89 -8.25 -10.37
N ALA A 123 -12.75 -8.83 -10.07
CA ALA A 123 -11.45 -8.17 -10.19
C ALA A 123 -10.82 -8.32 -11.59
N THR A 124 -11.58 -8.82 -12.60
CA THR A 124 -11.05 -9.02 -13.96
C THR A 124 -10.42 -7.77 -14.56
N PRO A 125 -11.00 -6.55 -14.42
CA PRO A 125 -10.36 -5.33 -14.95
C PRO A 125 -8.95 -5.13 -14.41
N PHE A 126 -8.75 -5.40 -13.12
CA PHE A 126 -7.46 -5.29 -12.45
C PHE A 126 -6.54 -6.47 -12.77
N THR A 127 -7.01 -7.70 -12.61
CA THR A 127 -6.17 -8.91 -12.76
C THR A 127 -5.72 -9.15 -14.21
N SER A 128 -6.47 -8.68 -15.21
CA SER A 128 -6.02 -8.72 -16.60
C SER A 128 -4.77 -7.88 -16.86
N ARG A 129 -4.47 -6.90 -16.00
CA ARG A 129 -3.31 -5.99 -16.08
C ARG A 129 -2.15 -6.45 -15.21
N TYR A 130 -2.46 -6.86 -13.97
CA TYR A 130 -1.44 -7.17 -12.96
C TYR A 130 -1.31 -8.68 -12.65
N GLY A 131 -2.13 -9.53 -13.27
CA GLY A 131 -2.09 -11.00 -13.15
C GLY A 131 -2.71 -11.54 -11.85
N THR A 132 -2.81 -10.74 -10.79
CA THR A 132 -3.33 -11.14 -9.48
C THR A 132 -3.98 -9.94 -8.78
N ASP A 133 -4.86 -10.20 -7.81
CA ASP A 133 -5.53 -9.17 -7.00
C ASP A 133 -4.87 -8.99 -5.60
N ARG A 134 -3.78 -9.68 -5.35
CA ARG A 134 -3.03 -9.65 -4.09
C ARG A 134 -1.56 -9.95 -4.38
N PHE A 135 -0.66 -9.61 -3.46
CA PHE A 135 0.76 -9.90 -3.62
C PHE A 135 1.45 -10.25 -2.30
N VAL A 136 2.61 -10.88 -2.40
CA VAL A 136 3.62 -10.95 -1.35
C VAL A 136 4.96 -10.50 -1.91
N TYR A 137 5.62 -9.59 -1.20
CA TYR A 137 7.01 -9.24 -1.42
C TYR A 137 7.80 -9.57 -0.15
N GLN A 138 8.79 -10.42 -0.27
CA GLN A 138 9.50 -10.95 0.90
C GLN A 138 10.99 -10.99 0.68
N ASN A 139 11.73 -10.60 1.71
CA ASN A 139 13.18 -10.80 1.85
C ASN A 139 13.51 -10.95 3.35
N LYS A 140 14.81 -11.06 3.69
CA LYS A 140 15.26 -11.22 5.08
C LYS A 140 14.89 -10.06 6.01
N LYS A 141 14.53 -8.89 5.49
CA LYS A 141 14.24 -7.69 6.28
C LYS A 141 12.73 -7.46 6.45
N VAL A 142 11.96 -7.83 5.42
CA VAL A 142 10.52 -7.50 5.36
C VAL A 142 9.70 -8.62 4.74
N CYS A 143 8.47 -8.73 5.20
CA CYS A 143 7.37 -9.44 4.55
C CYS A 143 6.24 -8.45 4.33
N VAL A 144 6.03 -8.02 3.09
CA VAL A 144 5.00 -7.07 2.68
C VAL A 144 3.89 -7.83 1.97
N VAL A 145 2.70 -7.79 2.52
CA VAL A 145 1.52 -8.50 2.01
C VAL A 145 0.48 -7.49 1.58
N GLY A 146 0.11 -7.51 0.31
CA GLY A 146 -1.00 -6.74 -0.23
C GLY A 146 -2.23 -7.62 -0.41
N ILE A 147 -3.39 -7.17 0.06
CA ILE A 147 -4.65 -7.93 0.01
C ILE A 147 -5.74 -7.18 -0.74
N ASN A 148 -6.63 -7.91 -1.38
CA ASN A 148 -7.85 -7.38 -1.94
C ASN A 148 -8.90 -7.20 -0.83
N SER A 149 -8.92 -6.02 -0.22
CA SER A 149 -9.87 -5.72 0.86
C SER A 149 -11.33 -5.62 0.39
N ASN A 150 -11.57 -5.55 -0.92
CA ASN A 150 -12.95 -5.63 -1.45
C ASN A 150 -13.62 -6.96 -1.08
N LEU A 151 -12.85 -8.07 -1.09
CA LEU A 151 -13.38 -9.39 -0.70
C LEU A 151 -13.92 -9.37 0.73
N ILE A 152 -13.24 -8.64 1.62
CA ILE A 152 -13.64 -8.50 3.03
C ILE A 152 -14.83 -7.53 3.15
N LYS A 153 -14.72 -6.36 2.51
CA LYS A 153 -15.69 -5.27 2.61
C LYS A 153 -17.08 -5.68 2.09
N TYR A 154 -17.12 -6.49 1.03
CA TYR A 154 -18.35 -6.85 0.33
C TYR A 154 -18.78 -8.30 0.57
N ASP A 155 -18.25 -9.00 1.58
CA ASP A 155 -18.63 -10.38 1.94
C ASP A 155 -18.48 -11.38 0.79
N ASP A 156 -17.44 -11.21 -0.06
CA ASP A 156 -17.19 -12.11 -1.19
C ASP A 156 -16.82 -13.52 -0.69
N SER A 157 -17.31 -14.53 -1.38
CA SER A 157 -17.10 -15.95 -1.02
C SER A 157 -15.61 -16.37 -0.97
N ARG A 158 -14.69 -15.60 -1.60
CA ARG A 158 -13.24 -15.82 -1.58
C ARG A 158 -12.54 -15.17 -0.39
N GLU A 159 -13.26 -14.48 0.50
CA GLU A 159 -12.66 -13.84 1.68
C GLU A 159 -11.89 -14.85 2.54
N GLU A 160 -12.49 -16.02 2.82
CA GLU A 160 -11.86 -17.03 3.68
C GLU A 160 -10.61 -17.65 3.03
N GLU A 161 -10.64 -17.88 1.72
CA GLU A 161 -9.46 -18.35 0.98
C GLU A 161 -8.30 -17.34 1.06
N GLN A 162 -8.60 -16.04 0.91
CA GLN A 162 -7.60 -14.99 1.07
C GLN A 162 -7.07 -14.91 2.51
N PHE A 163 -7.94 -15.07 3.50
CA PHE A 163 -7.55 -15.07 4.91
C PHE A 163 -6.55 -16.19 5.21
N GLU A 164 -6.83 -17.42 4.80
CA GLU A 164 -5.92 -18.57 5.01
C GLU A 164 -4.62 -18.45 4.18
N TRP A 165 -4.70 -17.90 2.96
CA TRP A 165 -3.51 -17.59 2.17
C TRP A 165 -2.61 -16.57 2.89
N MET A 166 -3.16 -15.47 3.38
CA MET A 166 -2.41 -14.44 4.10
C MET A 166 -1.75 -15.00 5.37
N LYS A 167 -2.48 -15.81 6.12
CA LYS A 167 -1.96 -16.51 7.32
C LYS A 167 -0.77 -17.40 6.97
N SER A 168 -0.88 -18.20 5.90
CA SER A 168 0.20 -19.06 5.41
C SER A 168 1.44 -18.27 4.97
N VAL A 169 1.25 -17.12 4.30
CA VAL A 169 2.35 -16.25 3.90
C VAL A 169 3.09 -15.68 5.11
N LEU A 170 2.34 -15.20 6.11
CA LEU A 170 2.92 -14.64 7.33
C LEU A 170 3.67 -15.67 8.17
N ASP A 171 3.24 -16.96 8.13
CA ASP A 171 3.95 -18.08 8.77
C ASP A 171 5.30 -18.41 8.09
N GLN A 172 5.42 -18.12 6.80
CA GLN A 172 6.63 -18.36 6.00
C GLN A 172 7.63 -17.19 6.03
N ALA A 173 7.27 -16.08 6.66
CA ALA A 173 8.15 -14.92 6.77
C ALA A 173 9.41 -15.26 7.58
N ASP A 174 10.56 -14.72 7.13
CA ASP A 174 11.84 -14.91 7.84
C ASP A 174 11.73 -14.40 9.29
N GLU A 175 12.43 -15.08 10.20
CA GLU A 175 12.50 -14.67 11.61
C GLU A 175 13.12 -13.27 11.72
N GLY A 176 12.42 -12.37 12.41
CA GLY A 176 12.83 -10.96 12.57
C GLY A 176 12.54 -10.06 11.38
N ALA A 177 11.90 -10.56 10.31
CA ALA A 177 11.40 -9.70 9.25
C ALA A 177 10.22 -8.85 9.74
N VAL A 178 10.22 -7.55 9.40
CA VAL A 178 9.09 -6.66 9.64
C VAL A 178 7.94 -7.04 8.73
N LYS A 179 6.76 -7.29 9.30
CA LYS A 179 5.56 -7.76 8.59
C LYS A 179 4.57 -6.62 8.42
N LEU A 180 4.31 -6.24 7.18
CA LEU A 180 3.43 -5.13 6.85
C LEU A 180 2.27 -5.62 5.98
N ILE A 181 1.06 -5.19 6.32
CA ILE A 181 -0.14 -5.46 5.52
C ILE A 181 -0.53 -4.17 4.79
N PHE A 182 -0.80 -4.29 3.50
CA PHE A 182 -1.37 -3.23 2.68
C PHE A 182 -2.75 -3.65 2.17
N CYS A 183 -3.73 -2.77 2.33
CA CYS A 183 -5.09 -2.96 1.86
C CYS A 183 -5.62 -1.64 1.28
N HIS A 184 -6.77 -1.67 0.60
CA HIS A 184 -7.42 -0.44 0.16
C HIS A 184 -8.34 0.11 1.25
N HIS A 185 -9.36 -0.66 1.67
CA HIS A 185 -10.23 -0.25 2.77
C HIS A 185 -9.51 -0.41 4.12
N PRO A 186 -9.44 0.63 4.96
CA PRO A 186 -8.93 0.49 6.33
C PRO A 186 -9.86 -0.41 7.16
N PHE A 187 -9.29 -1.15 8.12
CA PHE A 187 -10.11 -1.93 9.03
C PHE A 187 -10.87 -1.02 10.01
N PHE A 188 -10.24 0.02 10.47
CA PHE A 188 -10.83 1.09 11.29
C PHE A 188 -10.01 2.38 11.11
N LEU A 189 -10.56 3.52 11.53
CA LEU A 189 -9.90 4.82 11.40
C LEU A 189 -9.22 5.25 12.68
N LYS A 190 -9.88 5.06 13.82
CA LYS A 190 -9.39 5.48 15.14
C LYS A 190 -9.41 4.36 16.17
N ASP A 191 -10.47 3.56 16.18
CA ASP A 191 -10.68 2.54 17.19
C ASP A 191 -11.32 1.30 16.54
N ILE A 192 -10.83 0.11 16.90
CA ILE A 192 -11.37 -1.15 16.37
C ILE A 192 -12.86 -1.35 16.69
N GLU A 193 -13.35 -0.74 17.77
CA GLU A 193 -14.73 -0.79 18.21
C GLU A 193 -15.61 0.36 17.66
N GLU A 194 -15.05 1.27 16.84
CA GLU A 194 -15.86 2.34 16.21
C GLU A 194 -17.00 1.77 15.37
N GLU A 195 -18.09 2.52 15.23
CA GLU A 195 -19.25 2.10 14.46
C GLU A 195 -18.94 1.91 12.98
N ASP A 196 -19.75 1.09 12.30
CA ASP A 196 -19.61 0.84 10.88
C ASP A 196 -19.84 2.12 10.06
N GLY A 197 -19.02 2.31 9.03
CA GLY A 197 -19.12 3.42 8.12
C GLY A 197 -18.80 3.01 6.68
N TYR A 198 -18.88 3.99 5.79
CA TYR A 198 -18.58 3.79 4.38
C TYR A 198 -17.13 3.35 4.17
N PHE A 199 -16.19 4.02 4.83
CA PHE A 199 -14.76 3.88 4.52
C PHE A 199 -14.13 2.60 5.07
N GLN A 200 -14.51 2.16 6.27
CA GLN A 200 -13.82 1.07 6.96
C GLN A 200 -14.51 -0.29 6.79
N ILE A 201 -13.76 -1.35 7.02
CA ILE A 201 -14.28 -2.73 7.12
C ILE A 201 -15.28 -2.84 8.28
N GLN A 202 -16.27 -3.71 8.11
CA GLN A 202 -17.31 -3.94 9.12
C GLN A 202 -16.72 -4.36 10.47
N LYS A 203 -17.22 -3.78 11.54
CA LYS A 203 -16.80 -4.04 12.93
C LYS A 203 -16.77 -5.53 13.28
N SER A 204 -17.74 -6.29 12.79
CA SER A 204 -17.86 -7.73 13.02
C SER A 204 -16.65 -8.54 12.52
N LYS A 205 -15.87 -8.01 11.56
CA LYS A 205 -14.71 -8.68 10.94
C LYS A 205 -13.38 -8.22 11.52
N ARG A 206 -13.28 -6.99 12.01
CA ARG A 206 -12.01 -6.35 12.39
C ARG A 206 -11.21 -7.19 13.37
N LYS A 207 -11.87 -7.68 14.42
CA LYS A 207 -11.21 -8.46 15.47
C LYS A 207 -10.64 -9.78 14.95
N LYS A 208 -11.36 -10.51 14.06
CA LYS A 208 -10.86 -11.76 13.43
C LYS A 208 -9.50 -11.52 12.76
N TYR A 209 -9.37 -10.43 12.00
CA TYR A 209 -8.13 -10.11 11.29
C TYR A 209 -7.03 -9.65 12.24
N PHE A 210 -7.34 -8.76 13.19
CA PHE A 210 -6.33 -8.24 14.11
C PHE A 210 -5.86 -9.27 15.13
N ASP A 211 -6.70 -10.23 15.56
CA ASP A 211 -6.27 -11.36 16.37
C ASP A 211 -5.25 -12.22 15.60
N MET A 212 -5.47 -12.47 14.32
CA MET A 212 -4.52 -13.17 13.45
C MET A 212 -3.25 -12.33 13.23
N PHE A 213 -3.35 -11.03 13.03
CA PHE A 213 -2.19 -10.14 12.88
C PHE A 213 -1.32 -10.16 14.15
N LEU A 214 -1.93 -10.14 15.33
CA LEU A 214 -1.23 -10.29 16.62
C LEU A 214 -0.53 -11.64 16.72
N GLU A 215 -1.23 -12.73 16.40
CA GLU A 215 -0.66 -14.09 16.42
C GLU A 215 0.56 -14.22 15.48
N LYS A 216 0.50 -13.58 14.31
CA LYS A 216 1.55 -13.67 13.29
C LYS A 216 2.63 -12.59 13.43
N GLY A 217 2.51 -11.68 14.41
CA GLY A 217 3.47 -10.61 14.66
C GLY A 217 3.53 -9.59 13.53
N VAL A 218 2.37 -9.11 13.05
CA VAL A 218 2.28 -8.01 12.10
C VAL A 218 2.65 -6.71 12.81
N ASP A 219 3.52 -5.92 12.20
CA ASP A 219 4.04 -4.67 12.78
C ASP A 219 3.16 -3.46 12.44
N ALA A 220 2.51 -3.43 11.27
CA ALA A 220 1.62 -2.33 10.88
C ALA A 220 0.68 -2.72 9.73
N VAL A 221 -0.46 -2.01 9.64
CA VAL A 221 -1.43 -2.09 8.55
C VAL A 221 -1.58 -0.73 7.90
N TYR A 222 -1.49 -0.68 6.58
CA TYR A 222 -1.58 0.53 5.76
C TYR A 222 -2.73 0.45 4.76
N ALA A 223 -3.49 1.54 4.62
CA ALA A 223 -4.62 1.59 3.70
C ALA A 223 -4.70 2.91 2.91
N GLY A 224 -5.54 2.93 1.87
CA GLY A 224 -6.00 4.10 1.12
C GLY A 224 -7.45 4.44 1.43
N HIS A 225 -8.24 4.68 0.38
CA HIS A 225 -9.69 4.83 0.35
C HIS A 225 -10.28 6.08 1.03
N LEU A 226 -9.66 6.52 2.12
CA LEU A 226 -10.17 7.65 2.90
C LEU A 226 -9.93 9.01 2.20
N HIS A 227 -8.97 9.10 1.28
CA HIS A 227 -8.44 10.35 0.72
C HIS A 227 -7.99 11.36 1.78
N ASP A 228 -7.73 10.86 2.99
CA ASP A 228 -7.20 11.62 4.13
C ASP A 228 -6.33 10.70 4.98
N SER A 229 -5.48 11.28 5.81
CA SER A 229 -4.67 10.51 6.75
C SER A 229 -5.41 10.27 8.05
N SER A 230 -5.45 9.02 8.48
CA SER A 230 -5.97 8.61 9.77
C SER A 230 -4.99 7.64 10.43
N GLU A 231 -4.91 7.70 11.74
CA GLU A 231 -4.10 6.78 12.54
C GLU A 231 -4.92 6.30 13.74
N GLY A 232 -5.04 4.98 13.87
CA GLY A 232 -5.57 4.26 15.01
C GLY A 232 -4.60 3.14 15.39
N GLU A 233 -4.87 2.46 16.49
CA GLU A 233 -4.03 1.36 16.97
C GLU A 233 -4.89 0.32 17.69
N TYR A 234 -4.54 -0.96 17.53
CA TYR A 234 -5.10 -2.03 18.34
C TYR A 234 -3.99 -2.94 18.86
N MET A 235 -3.83 -3.00 20.18
CA MET A 235 -2.85 -3.83 20.88
C MET A 235 -1.41 -3.71 20.35
N GLY A 236 -1.00 -2.49 19.99
CA GLY A 236 0.35 -2.21 19.48
C GLY A 236 0.48 -2.31 17.96
N ILE A 237 -0.55 -2.73 17.21
CA ILE A 237 -0.55 -2.73 15.76
C ILE A 237 -1.22 -1.44 15.26
N PRO A 238 -0.47 -0.50 14.65
CA PRO A 238 -1.04 0.68 14.05
C PRO A 238 -1.81 0.35 12.77
N MET A 239 -2.98 1.00 12.61
CA MET A 239 -3.76 1.06 11.37
C MET A 239 -3.67 2.50 10.83
N LYS A 240 -3.11 2.68 9.64
CA LYS A 240 -2.84 4.00 9.07
C LYS A 240 -3.37 4.13 7.65
N THR A 241 -4.01 5.27 7.34
CA THR A 241 -4.40 5.58 5.97
C THR A 241 -3.45 6.62 5.36
N ALA A 242 -3.23 6.53 4.05
CA ALA A 242 -2.58 7.58 3.28
C ALA A 242 -3.63 8.53 2.68
N THR A 243 -3.24 9.79 2.46
CA THR A 243 -4.03 10.71 1.64
C THR A 243 -4.00 10.26 0.19
N SER A 244 -4.94 10.73 -0.61
CA SER A 244 -4.96 10.49 -2.04
C SER A 244 -3.72 11.09 -2.73
N ALA A 245 -3.19 10.38 -3.71
CA ALA A 245 -2.20 10.91 -4.65
C ALA A 245 -2.87 11.77 -5.76
N GLY A 246 -4.17 11.65 -5.92
CA GLY A 246 -5.00 12.40 -6.85
C GLY A 246 -5.92 13.40 -6.17
N TYR A 247 -7.23 13.24 -6.36
CA TYR A 247 -8.25 14.14 -5.85
C TYR A 247 -8.48 13.95 -4.33
N GLN A 248 -8.50 15.05 -3.58
CA GLN A 248 -8.76 15.04 -2.14
C GLN A 248 -10.28 15.17 -1.84
N LEU A 249 -10.77 14.44 -0.84
CA LEU A 249 -12.14 14.59 -0.33
C LEU A 249 -12.26 15.62 0.80
N GLY A 250 -11.15 16.15 1.30
CA GLY A 250 -11.06 17.13 2.37
C GLY A 250 -10.02 18.21 2.09
N GLU A 251 -9.40 18.70 3.16
CA GLU A 251 -8.38 19.77 3.11
C GLU A 251 -6.94 19.22 3.01
N ALA A 252 -6.77 17.90 2.92
CA ALA A 252 -5.44 17.30 2.80
C ALA A 252 -4.81 17.66 1.45
N GLU A 253 -3.48 17.72 1.42
CA GLU A 253 -2.73 17.94 0.19
C GLU A 253 -2.33 16.60 -0.44
N PRO A 254 -2.26 16.49 -1.80
CA PRO A 254 -1.76 15.31 -2.48
C PRO A 254 -0.38 14.90 -1.96
N SER A 255 -0.24 13.65 -1.52
CA SER A 255 0.98 13.18 -0.89
C SER A 255 1.13 11.66 -0.96
N TYR A 256 2.28 11.17 -0.54
CA TYR A 256 2.60 9.76 -0.40
C TYR A 256 3.10 9.45 1.01
N ARG A 257 2.95 8.20 1.46
CA ARG A 257 3.53 7.74 2.71
C ARG A 257 4.93 7.19 2.48
N TYR A 258 5.87 7.65 3.28
CA TYR A 258 7.28 7.24 3.24
C TYR A 258 7.61 6.41 4.48
N ILE A 259 7.96 5.14 4.28
CA ILE A 259 8.17 4.15 5.34
C ILE A 259 9.62 3.66 5.25
N VAL A 260 10.34 3.71 6.38
CA VAL A 260 11.72 3.21 6.47
C VAL A 260 11.80 2.12 7.52
N ILE A 261 12.25 0.95 7.09
CA ILE A 261 12.51 -0.22 7.94
C ILE A 261 14.01 -0.35 8.14
N ARG A 262 14.44 -0.53 9.39
CA ARG A 262 15.84 -0.76 9.74
C ARG A 262 15.90 -1.50 11.08
N ASP A 263 16.85 -2.44 11.21
CA ASP A 263 17.10 -3.20 12.44
C ASP A 263 15.84 -3.93 12.98
N GLY A 264 15.02 -4.47 12.07
CA GLY A 264 13.82 -5.21 12.43
C GLY A 264 12.66 -4.34 12.95
N ALA A 265 12.63 -3.05 12.62
CA ALA A 265 11.56 -2.14 13.02
C ALA A 265 11.25 -1.09 11.95
N VAL A 266 10.02 -0.57 11.96
CA VAL A 266 9.67 0.67 11.25
C VAL A 266 10.24 1.85 12.03
N VAL A 267 11.29 2.49 11.49
CA VAL A 267 11.99 3.60 12.16
C VAL A 267 11.55 4.97 11.68
N GLN A 268 10.87 5.04 10.54
CA GLN A 268 10.26 6.25 10.02
C GLN A 268 8.98 5.91 9.27
N ASP A 269 7.94 6.70 9.50
CA ASP A 269 6.63 6.58 8.86
C ASP A 269 5.99 7.96 8.84
N LYS A 270 5.84 8.55 7.66
CA LYS A 270 5.29 9.91 7.52
C LYS A 270 4.69 10.15 6.15
N MET A 271 3.70 11.03 6.09
CA MET A 271 3.21 11.60 4.84
C MET A 271 4.17 12.67 4.33
N LEU A 272 4.39 12.70 3.00
CA LEU A 272 5.22 13.68 2.28
C LEU A 272 4.47 14.18 1.05
N GLY A 273 4.36 15.50 0.91
CA GLY A 273 3.87 16.13 -0.33
C GLY A 273 4.89 16.09 -1.46
N TYR A 274 4.45 16.39 -2.70
CA TYR A 274 5.29 16.47 -3.91
C TYR A 274 5.00 17.73 -4.75
#